data_af5969934e9735e1bb1d6e46ea6c1f8c
#
_entry.id   af5969934e9735e1bb1d6e46ea6c1f8c
#
_cell.length_a   1.000
_cell.length_b   1.000
_cell.length_c   1.000
_cell.angle_alpha   90.00
_cell.angle_beta   90.00
_cell.angle_gamma   90.00
#
_symmetry.space_group_name_H-M   'P 1'
#
loop_
_entity.id
_entity.type
_entity.pdbx_description
1 polymer ?
#
loop_
_entity_poly.entity_id
_entity_poly.type
_entity_poly.pdbx_seq_one_letter_code
_entity_poly.pdbx_strand_id
1 'polypeptide(L)'
;LHPYQEWQHLRSYRYPLLEALSQDKSDSFEWLQSLSASKLLEPVALIDRQRECTFCHSSHISFIDICPSCHAIDIDLQASLHCFTCGCVDVQEKFIHSGALICPKCNTQLRHIGSDYDRPIENHSCHVCHQTFVESNVLARCTVCEKEMMPNDLATNRIQSWKLSDRGRIIAVRGEVFDIATSFDQLNFISKDLFIHDLDWLLISSRRYPDITFSLFGIYFINLTE
;
A
#
# COMPACT_ATOMS: atom_id res chain seq x y z
N LEU A 1 10.93 -14.36 -5.25
CA LEU A 1 10.80 -13.13 -6.02
C LEU A 1 11.00 -11.93 -5.09
N HIS A 2 11.92 -11.05 -5.43
CA HIS A 2 12.19 -9.81 -4.70
C HIS A 2 11.87 -8.62 -5.61
N PRO A 3 11.15 -7.58 -5.12
CA PRO A 3 10.89 -6.39 -5.91
C PRO A 3 12.18 -5.58 -6.07
N TYR A 4 12.33 -4.96 -7.22
CA TYR A 4 13.39 -4.02 -7.55
C TYR A 4 12.81 -2.63 -7.68
N GLN A 5 13.41 -1.64 -7.01
CA GLN A 5 12.96 -0.25 -7.05
C GLN A 5 13.49 0.44 -8.31
N GLU A 6 12.60 0.98 -9.11
CA GLU A 6 12.91 1.72 -10.33
C GLU A 6 11.99 2.95 -10.44
N TRP A 7 12.50 4.10 -10.06
CA TRP A 7 11.72 5.34 -9.95
C TRP A 7 11.08 5.81 -11.26
N GLN A 8 11.63 5.42 -12.40
CA GLN A 8 11.07 5.76 -13.72
C GLN A 8 9.92 4.84 -14.13
N HIS A 9 9.74 3.72 -13.44
CA HIS A 9 8.64 2.82 -13.69
C HIS A 9 7.33 3.37 -13.11
N LEU A 10 6.21 3.13 -13.78
CA LEU A 10 4.88 3.64 -13.41
C LEU A 10 4.52 3.41 -11.94
N ARG A 11 4.89 2.26 -11.38
CA ARG A 11 4.66 1.89 -9.97
C ARG A 11 5.89 1.99 -9.08
N SER A 12 6.99 2.55 -9.56
CA SER A 12 8.28 2.67 -8.86
C SER A 12 8.88 1.35 -8.36
N TYR A 13 8.23 0.21 -8.58
CA TYR A 13 8.71 -1.13 -8.29
C TYR A 13 8.39 -2.09 -9.43
N ARG A 14 9.30 -3.05 -9.65
CA ARG A 14 9.18 -4.11 -10.65
C ARG A 14 9.60 -5.44 -10.03
N TYR A 15 9.17 -6.52 -10.67
CA TYR A 15 9.65 -7.87 -10.39
C TYR A 15 10.37 -8.42 -11.63
N PRO A 16 11.65 -8.06 -11.89
CA PRO A 16 12.33 -8.35 -13.14
C PRO A 16 12.35 -9.84 -13.51
N LEU A 17 12.51 -10.71 -12.52
CA LEU A 17 12.47 -12.16 -12.75
C LEU A 17 11.09 -12.62 -13.24
N LEU A 18 10.03 -12.07 -12.68
CA LEU A 18 8.67 -12.39 -13.08
C LEU A 18 8.40 -11.91 -14.50
N GLU A 19 8.77 -10.67 -14.80
CA GLU A 19 8.61 -10.06 -16.12
C GLU A 19 9.43 -10.80 -17.21
N ALA A 20 10.61 -11.31 -16.85
CA ALA A 20 11.42 -12.11 -17.77
C ALA A 20 10.81 -13.49 -18.07
N LEU A 21 10.02 -14.03 -17.13
CA LEU A 21 9.38 -15.34 -17.26
C LEU A 21 7.97 -15.24 -17.86
N SER A 22 7.28 -14.11 -17.69
CA SER A 22 5.96 -13.91 -18.26
C SER A 22 6.09 -13.55 -19.74
N GLN A 23 5.47 -14.35 -20.61
CA GLN A 23 5.33 -14.02 -22.04
C GLN A 23 4.24 -12.97 -22.27
N ASP A 24 3.41 -12.75 -21.29
CA ASP A 24 2.28 -11.83 -21.32
C ASP A 24 2.66 -10.52 -20.62
N LYS A 25 2.29 -9.38 -21.22
CA LYS A 25 2.47 -8.05 -20.63
C LYS A 25 1.42 -7.74 -19.57
N SER A 26 0.84 -8.76 -18.95
CA SER A 26 -0.11 -8.61 -17.85
C SER A 26 0.58 -7.93 -16.64
N ASP A 27 -0.21 -7.22 -15.87
CA ASP A 27 0.27 -6.53 -14.68
C ASP A 27 0.88 -7.54 -13.69
N SER A 28 2.19 -7.45 -13.50
CA SER A 28 2.95 -8.32 -12.59
C SER A 28 2.37 -8.35 -11.17
N PHE A 29 1.79 -7.25 -10.71
CA PHE A 29 1.20 -7.16 -9.37
C PHE A 29 -0.12 -7.93 -9.27
N GLU A 30 -1.00 -7.82 -10.27
CA GLU A 30 -2.24 -8.59 -10.32
C GLU A 30 -1.96 -10.08 -10.40
N TRP A 31 -0.97 -10.45 -11.20
CA TRP A 31 -0.57 -11.84 -11.32
C TRP A 31 -0.02 -12.40 -9.99
N LEU A 32 0.84 -11.67 -9.29
CA LEU A 32 1.33 -12.05 -7.96
C LEU A 32 0.19 -12.22 -6.95
N GLN A 33 -0.79 -11.33 -6.98
CA GLN A 33 -1.97 -11.44 -6.12
C GLN A 33 -2.79 -12.69 -6.44
N SER A 34 -3.01 -13.00 -7.72
CA SER A 34 -3.73 -14.21 -8.14
C SER A 34 -3.01 -15.50 -7.73
N LEU A 35 -1.68 -15.55 -7.88
CA LEU A 35 -0.85 -16.67 -7.43
C LEU A 35 -0.86 -16.83 -5.89
N SER A 36 -0.91 -15.71 -5.17
CA SER A 36 -1.05 -15.74 -3.72
C SER A 36 -2.45 -16.19 -3.27
N ALA A 37 -3.50 -15.71 -3.94
CA ALA A 37 -4.88 -16.16 -3.69
C ALA A 37 -5.05 -17.66 -3.94
N SER A 38 -4.38 -18.18 -4.96
CA SER A 38 -4.33 -19.64 -5.28
C SER A 38 -3.40 -20.43 -4.34
N LYS A 39 -2.82 -19.77 -3.32
CA LYS A 39 -1.89 -20.39 -2.36
C LYS A 39 -0.64 -20.99 -3.02
N LEU A 40 -0.21 -20.46 -4.17
CA LEU A 40 1.01 -20.88 -4.86
C LEU A 40 2.23 -20.08 -4.42
N LEU A 41 2.01 -18.83 -4.04
CA LEU A 41 3.02 -17.95 -3.45
C LEU A 41 2.64 -17.55 -2.03
N GLU A 42 3.66 -17.38 -1.20
CA GLU A 42 3.56 -16.83 0.15
C GLU A 42 4.37 -15.54 0.26
N PRO A 43 3.81 -14.50 0.92
CA PRO A 43 4.57 -13.30 1.22
C PRO A 43 5.65 -13.62 2.26
N VAL A 44 6.87 -13.10 2.05
CA VAL A 44 8.00 -13.26 2.99
C VAL A 44 8.18 -12.02 3.83
N ALA A 45 8.27 -10.86 3.19
CA ALA A 45 8.46 -9.58 3.86
C ALA A 45 7.71 -8.47 3.14
N LEU A 46 7.16 -7.55 3.90
CA LEU A 46 6.68 -6.27 3.38
C LEU A 46 7.89 -5.37 3.18
N ILE A 47 8.08 -4.92 1.94
CA ILE A 47 9.20 -4.05 1.56
C ILE A 47 8.77 -2.59 1.61
N ASP A 48 7.56 -2.29 1.08
CA ASP A 48 7.03 -0.93 1.04
C ASP A 48 5.49 -0.91 0.98
N ARG A 49 4.93 0.27 1.25
CA ARG A 49 3.51 0.57 1.05
C ARG A 49 3.40 1.83 0.23
N GLN A 50 2.92 1.70 -0.99
CA GLN A 50 2.77 2.83 -1.91
C GLN A 50 1.32 3.26 -2.05
N ARG A 51 1.14 4.57 -2.22
CA ARG A 51 -0.12 5.13 -2.70
C ARG A 51 -0.09 5.15 -4.22
N GLU A 52 -1.19 4.73 -4.84
CA GLU A 52 -1.33 4.65 -6.29
C GLU A 52 -2.58 5.38 -6.76
N CYS A 53 -2.47 5.97 -7.94
CA CYS A 53 -3.59 6.55 -8.63
C CYS A 53 -4.62 5.47 -8.99
N THR A 54 -5.88 5.67 -8.64
CA THR A 54 -6.97 4.72 -8.94
C THR A 54 -7.34 4.65 -10.42
N PHE A 55 -6.85 5.59 -11.25
CA PHE A 55 -7.15 5.64 -12.69
C PHE A 55 -6.07 4.99 -13.56
N CYS A 56 -4.80 5.25 -13.27
CA CYS A 56 -3.68 4.75 -14.12
C CYS A 56 -2.68 3.88 -13.37
N HIS A 57 -2.93 3.61 -12.08
CA HIS A 57 -2.09 2.78 -11.21
C HIS A 57 -0.65 3.30 -11.02
N SER A 58 -0.41 4.58 -11.33
CA SER A 58 0.88 5.22 -11.08
C SER A 58 1.08 5.52 -9.60
N SER A 59 2.29 5.30 -9.11
CA SER A 59 2.73 5.73 -7.77
C SER A 59 3.30 7.15 -7.75
N HIS A 60 3.36 7.81 -8.91
CA HIS A 60 3.85 9.20 -9.02
C HIS A 60 2.75 10.19 -8.64
N ILE A 61 2.60 10.38 -7.34
CA ILE A 61 1.58 11.27 -6.76
C ILE A 61 2.27 12.47 -6.14
N SER A 62 1.82 13.66 -6.50
CA SER A 62 2.16 14.91 -5.84
C SER A 62 1.08 15.26 -4.84
N PHE A 63 1.47 15.54 -3.59
CA PHE A 63 0.58 16.05 -2.56
C PHE A 63 0.75 17.55 -2.49
N ILE A 64 -0.36 18.28 -2.58
CA ILE A 64 -0.39 19.74 -2.70
C ILE A 64 -1.31 20.28 -1.60
N ASP A 65 -0.80 21.20 -0.81
CA ASP A 65 -1.63 21.92 0.15
C ASP A 65 -2.54 22.91 -0.57
N ILE A 66 -3.83 22.91 -0.20
CA ILE A 66 -4.84 23.77 -0.79
C ILE A 66 -5.66 24.49 0.27
N CYS A 67 -6.17 25.66 -0.09
CA CYS A 67 -7.08 26.40 0.76
C CYS A 67 -8.36 25.58 1.04
N PRO A 68 -8.77 25.41 2.31
CA PRO A 68 -9.98 24.65 2.65
C PRO A 68 -11.28 25.30 2.13
N SER A 69 -11.27 26.59 1.83
CA SER A 69 -12.46 27.35 1.41
C SER A 69 -12.63 27.44 -0.09
N CYS A 70 -11.58 27.79 -0.84
CA CYS A 70 -11.67 28.03 -2.27
C CYS A 70 -10.84 27.02 -3.09
N HIS A 71 -10.14 26.10 -2.44
CA HIS A 71 -9.31 25.06 -3.03
C HIS A 71 -8.14 25.58 -3.88
N ALA A 72 -7.79 26.86 -3.74
CA ALA A 72 -6.63 27.44 -4.40
C ALA A 72 -5.32 26.85 -3.82
N ILE A 73 -4.33 26.66 -4.69
CA ILE A 73 -2.99 26.20 -4.32
C ILE A 73 -2.07 27.36 -3.91
N ASP A 74 -2.50 28.59 -4.20
CA ASP A 74 -1.76 29.81 -3.89
C ASP A 74 -2.00 30.20 -2.43
N ILE A 75 -1.27 29.53 -1.54
CA ILE A 75 -1.33 29.70 -0.08
C ILE A 75 0.08 29.85 0.45
N ASP A 76 0.26 30.78 1.39
CA ASP A 76 1.51 31.01 2.07
C ASP A 76 1.39 30.69 3.56
N LEU A 77 2.48 30.16 4.13
CA LEU A 77 2.62 29.99 5.56
C LEU A 77 3.05 31.32 6.20
N GLN A 78 2.20 31.87 7.05
CA GLN A 78 2.47 33.13 7.76
C GLN A 78 2.78 32.84 9.23
N ALA A 79 3.97 33.22 9.65
CA ALA A 79 4.33 33.25 11.06
C ALA A 79 3.50 34.28 11.80
N SER A 80 2.89 33.92 12.91
CA SER A 80 2.25 34.88 13.83
C SER A 80 3.12 35.12 15.07
N LEU A 81 2.98 36.29 15.66
CA LEU A 81 3.63 36.67 16.92
C LEU A 81 2.58 36.96 17.98
N HIS A 82 2.84 36.49 19.19
CA HIS A 82 2.05 36.77 20.38
C HIS A 82 2.85 37.63 21.33
N CYS A 83 2.42 38.86 21.55
CA CYS A 83 3.03 39.78 22.49
C CYS A 83 2.60 39.46 23.92
N PHE A 84 3.53 39.11 24.79
CA PHE A 84 3.22 38.78 26.19
C PHE A 84 2.79 40.02 27.02
N THR A 85 3.17 41.20 26.61
CA THR A 85 2.80 42.43 27.34
C THR A 85 1.28 42.73 27.28
N CYS A 86 0.63 42.48 26.13
CA CYS A 86 -0.78 42.85 25.93
C CYS A 86 -1.64 41.74 25.36
N GLY A 87 -1.10 40.53 25.14
CA GLY A 87 -1.79 39.40 24.57
C GLY A 87 -2.18 39.54 23.10
N CYS A 88 -1.60 40.51 22.37
CA CYS A 88 -1.86 40.69 20.94
C CYS A 88 -1.24 39.54 20.14
N VAL A 89 -2.08 38.85 19.33
CA VAL A 89 -1.63 37.85 18.35
C VAL A 89 -1.99 38.39 16.96
N ASP A 90 -1.01 38.48 16.09
CA ASP A 90 -1.21 38.88 14.69
C ASP A 90 -0.03 38.35 13.83
N VAL A 91 -0.14 38.50 12.51
CA VAL A 91 0.93 38.10 11.59
C VAL A 91 2.22 38.90 11.84
N GLN A 92 3.36 38.23 11.71
CA GLN A 92 4.67 38.80 12.01
C GLN A 92 4.95 40.13 11.26
N GLU A 93 4.45 40.25 10.04
CA GLU A 93 4.66 41.45 9.21
C GLU A 93 4.13 42.71 9.86
N LYS A 94 3.03 42.64 10.60
CA LYS A 94 2.44 43.79 11.32
C LYS A 94 3.27 44.23 12.54
N PHE A 95 4.18 43.36 13.00
CA PHE A 95 5.09 43.68 14.09
C PHE A 95 6.42 44.31 13.59
N ILE A 96 6.68 44.21 12.26
CA ILE A 96 7.93 44.75 11.71
C ILE A 96 7.78 46.22 11.40
N HIS A 97 8.47 47.07 12.20
CA HIS A 97 8.54 48.49 11.99
C HIS A 97 10.01 48.95 11.95
N SER A 98 10.44 49.51 10.83
CA SER A 98 11.80 50.05 10.66
C SER A 98 12.92 49.09 11.07
N GLY A 99 12.73 47.79 10.80
CA GLY A 99 13.72 46.74 11.10
C GLY A 99 13.71 46.22 12.55
N ALA A 100 12.78 46.68 13.38
CA ALA A 100 12.54 46.19 14.74
C ALA A 100 11.17 45.52 14.87
N LEU A 101 11.04 44.57 15.79
CA LEU A 101 9.76 43.99 16.13
C LEU A 101 9.08 44.88 17.20
N ILE A 102 7.96 45.50 16.85
CA ILE A 102 7.16 46.35 17.71
C ILE A 102 5.71 45.90 17.67
N CYS A 103 5.14 45.68 18.85
CA CYS A 103 3.74 45.26 18.93
C CYS A 103 2.80 46.33 18.36
N PRO A 104 1.94 46.05 17.38
CA PRO A 104 1.04 47.04 16.79
C PRO A 104 -0.05 47.54 17.75
N LYS A 105 -0.31 46.84 18.86
CA LYS A 105 -1.33 47.20 19.84
C LYS A 105 -0.79 48.03 21.02
N CYS A 106 0.32 47.64 21.62
CA CYS A 106 0.87 48.28 22.80
C CYS A 106 2.18 49.04 22.56
N ASN A 107 2.69 49.05 21.35
CA ASN A 107 3.94 49.66 20.94
C ASN A 107 5.20 49.19 21.72
N THR A 108 5.11 48.05 22.43
CA THR A 108 6.27 47.48 23.12
C THR A 108 7.23 46.88 22.07
N GLN A 109 8.50 47.18 22.21
CA GLN A 109 9.55 46.55 21.41
C GLN A 109 9.80 45.12 21.90
N LEU A 110 9.71 44.16 20.97
CA LEU A 110 9.87 42.71 21.23
C LEU A 110 11.32 42.32 20.86
N ARG A 111 12.11 41.90 21.85
CA ARG A 111 13.54 41.60 21.66
C ARG A 111 13.86 40.12 21.83
N HIS A 112 13.19 39.47 22.77
CA HIS A 112 13.54 38.11 23.16
C HIS A 112 12.34 37.17 23.04
N ILE A 113 12.52 36.13 22.22
CA ILE A 113 11.53 35.03 22.12
C ILE A 113 11.48 34.29 23.44
N GLY A 114 10.27 33.96 23.91
CA GLY A 114 10.04 33.27 25.18
C GLY A 114 9.92 34.21 26.40
N SER A 115 10.31 35.52 26.32
CA SER A 115 10.09 36.50 27.37
C SER A 115 9.22 37.68 26.96
N ASP A 116 9.41 38.21 25.76
CA ASP A 116 8.65 39.33 25.25
C ASP A 116 7.53 38.88 24.30
N TYR A 117 7.80 37.80 23.57
CA TYR A 117 6.85 37.19 22.61
C TYR A 117 7.15 35.71 22.40
N ASP A 118 6.18 35.01 21.81
CA ASP A 118 6.36 33.69 21.21
C ASP A 118 5.76 33.62 19.81
N ARG A 119 5.89 32.45 19.15
CA ARG A 119 5.28 32.10 17.87
C ARG A 119 4.29 30.98 18.10
N PRO A 120 3.08 31.27 18.53
CA PRO A 120 2.17 30.26 19.04
C PRO A 120 1.68 29.32 17.95
N ILE A 121 1.43 29.82 16.75
CA ILE A 121 0.82 29.07 15.64
C ILE A 121 1.30 29.68 14.32
N GLU A 122 1.68 28.84 13.38
CA GLU A 122 1.84 29.22 11.98
C GLU A 122 0.48 29.10 11.29
N ASN A 123 0.02 30.18 10.67
CA ASN A 123 -1.23 30.23 9.94
C ASN A 123 -0.95 30.25 8.44
N HIS A 124 -1.79 29.60 7.68
CA HIS A 124 -1.80 29.76 6.23
C HIS A 124 -2.66 30.96 5.83
N SER A 125 -2.28 31.66 4.78
CA SER A 125 -3.06 32.71 4.13
C SER A 125 -3.27 32.37 2.67
N CYS A 126 -4.49 32.46 2.20
CA CYS A 126 -4.83 32.24 0.79
C CYS A 126 -4.80 33.56 0.02
N HIS A 127 -4.03 33.62 -1.06
CA HIS A 127 -3.95 34.82 -1.91
C HIS A 127 -5.17 35.04 -2.80
N VAL A 128 -6.00 34.01 -2.99
CA VAL A 128 -7.19 34.08 -3.84
C VAL A 128 -8.42 34.55 -3.07
N CYS A 129 -8.73 33.93 -1.92
CA CYS A 129 -9.92 34.28 -1.14
C CYS A 129 -9.62 35.08 0.13
N HIS A 130 -8.34 35.34 0.42
CA HIS A 130 -7.84 36.10 1.57
C HIS A 130 -8.22 35.53 2.94
N GLN A 131 -8.63 34.25 2.99
CA GLN A 131 -8.88 33.58 4.27
C GLN A 131 -7.59 33.10 4.90
N THR A 132 -7.55 33.22 6.24
CA THR A 132 -6.49 32.68 7.08
C THR A 132 -6.99 31.41 7.77
N PHE A 133 -6.18 30.37 7.82
CA PHE A 133 -6.52 29.08 8.42
C PHE A 133 -5.27 28.43 9.02
N VAL A 134 -5.48 27.51 9.95
CA VAL A 134 -4.38 26.80 10.65
C VAL A 134 -3.96 25.56 9.87
N GLU A 135 -4.93 24.82 9.34
CA GLU A 135 -4.69 23.56 8.64
C GLU A 135 -5.13 23.68 7.18
N SER A 136 -4.25 23.35 6.26
CA SER A 136 -4.57 23.22 4.84
C SER A 136 -5.27 21.89 4.56
N ASN A 137 -6.12 21.86 3.54
CA ASN A 137 -6.50 20.59 2.95
C ASN A 137 -5.38 20.09 2.03
N VAL A 138 -5.31 18.77 1.83
CA VAL A 138 -4.33 18.17 0.94
C VAL A 138 -5.05 17.59 -0.28
N LEU A 139 -4.57 17.96 -1.46
CA LEU A 139 -4.97 17.39 -2.73
C LEU A 139 -3.87 16.46 -3.25
N ALA A 140 -4.24 15.27 -3.71
CA ALA A 140 -3.34 14.35 -4.39
C ALA A 140 -3.52 14.50 -5.91
N ARG A 141 -2.45 14.82 -6.62
CA ARG A 141 -2.43 14.93 -8.09
C ARG A 141 -1.51 13.88 -8.66
N CYS A 142 -2.04 13.03 -9.55
CA CYS A 142 -1.22 12.10 -10.31
C CYS A 142 -0.42 12.86 -11.37
N THR A 143 0.92 12.75 -11.37
CA THR A 143 1.77 13.45 -12.33
C THR A 143 1.80 12.77 -13.72
N VAL A 144 1.18 11.59 -13.86
CA VAL A 144 1.13 10.84 -15.11
C VAL A 144 -0.17 11.08 -15.88
N CYS A 145 -1.33 10.97 -15.21
CA CYS A 145 -2.64 11.16 -15.86
C CYS A 145 -3.34 12.47 -15.45
N GLU A 146 -2.67 13.30 -14.64
CA GLU A 146 -3.12 14.62 -14.18
C GLU A 146 -4.44 14.62 -13.39
N LYS A 147 -4.96 13.44 -13.05
CA LYS A 147 -6.18 13.34 -12.24
C LYS A 147 -5.91 13.77 -10.80
N GLU A 148 -6.85 14.56 -10.29
CA GLU A 148 -6.88 15.01 -8.90
C GLU A 148 -7.85 14.16 -8.09
N MET A 149 -7.48 13.88 -6.84
CA MET A 149 -8.26 13.06 -5.92
C MET A 149 -7.91 13.41 -4.47
N MET A 150 -8.76 13.03 -3.55
CA MET A 150 -8.42 13.17 -2.13
C MET A 150 -7.39 12.09 -1.73
N PRO A 151 -6.50 12.36 -0.77
CA PRO A 151 -5.50 11.39 -0.32
C PRO A 151 -6.09 10.04 0.12
N ASN A 152 -7.33 10.05 0.62
CA ASN A 152 -8.02 8.83 1.05
C ASN A 152 -8.57 8.00 -0.11
N ASP A 153 -8.72 8.60 -1.29
CA ASP A 153 -9.22 7.91 -2.49
C ASP A 153 -8.10 7.20 -3.25
N LEU A 154 -6.84 7.44 -2.87
CA LEU A 154 -5.70 6.73 -3.44
C LEU A 154 -5.73 5.25 -3.04
N ALA A 155 -5.46 4.37 -4.00
CA ALA A 155 -5.24 2.97 -3.73
C ALA A 155 -3.96 2.78 -2.89
N THR A 156 -3.95 1.77 -2.03
CA THR A 156 -2.74 1.39 -1.29
C THR A 156 -2.25 0.05 -1.79
N ASN A 157 -1.05 0.03 -2.37
CA ASN A 157 -0.40 -1.18 -2.82
C ASN A 157 0.68 -1.62 -1.82
N ARG A 158 0.73 -2.92 -1.52
CA ARG A 158 1.71 -3.53 -0.63
C ARG A 158 2.79 -4.20 -1.48
N ILE A 159 3.98 -3.64 -1.45
CA ILE A 159 5.14 -4.19 -2.14
C ILE A 159 5.79 -5.24 -1.24
N GLN A 160 5.79 -6.48 -1.67
CA GLN A 160 6.23 -7.62 -0.86
C GLN A 160 7.24 -8.47 -1.62
N SER A 161 8.13 -9.13 -0.89
CA SER A 161 8.89 -10.25 -1.45
C SER A 161 8.09 -11.54 -1.31
N TRP A 162 8.29 -12.48 -2.24
CA TRP A 162 7.50 -13.69 -2.38
C TRP A 162 8.39 -14.93 -2.49
N LYS A 163 7.90 -16.03 -1.95
CA LYS A 163 8.48 -17.38 -2.17
C LYS A 163 7.39 -18.34 -2.63
N LEU A 164 7.80 -19.44 -3.23
CA LEU A 164 6.87 -20.54 -3.50
C LEU A 164 6.40 -21.15 -2.17
N SER A 165 5.11 -21.35 -2.06
CA SER A 165 4.54 -22.19 -1.00
C SER A 165 4.91 -23.66 -1.21
N ASP A 166 4.65 -24.51 -0.25
CA ASP A 166 4.85 -25.96 -0.43
C ASP A 166 3.96 -26.50 -1.57
N ARG A 167 2.71 -26.02 -1.66
CA ARG A 167 1.82 -26.34 -2.80
C ARG A 167 2.42 -25.83 -4.12
N GLY A 168 2.93 -24.61 -4.16
CA GLY A 168 3.56 -24.04 -5.35
C GLY A 168 4.78 -24.84 -5.80
N ARG A 169 5.59 -25.36 -4.87
CA ARG A 169 6.75 -26.21 -5.18
C ARG A 169 6.33 -27.54 -5.80
N ILE A 170 5.30 -28.18 -5.23
CA ILE A 170 4.79 -29.45 -5.75
C ILE A 170 4.27 -29.29 -7.18
N ILE A 171 3.49 -28.23 -7.44
CA ILE A 171 2.94 -27.93 -8.77
C ILE A 171 4.05 -27.60 -9.75
N ALA A 172 5.05 -26.79 -9.35
CA ALA A 172 6.19 -26.44 -10.21
C ALA A 172 7.01 -27.66 -10.66
N VAL A 173 7.15 -28.68 -9.80
CA VAL A 173 7.88 -29.91 -10.11
C VAL A 173 7.05 -30.85 -11.00
N ARG A 174 5.74 -30.91 -10.80
CA ARG A 174 4.84 -31.85 -11.49
C ARG A 174 4.24 -31.32 -12.78
N GLY A 175 4.24 -30.02 -13.00
CA GLY A 175 3.70 -29.36 -14.20
C GLY A 175 2.16 -29.39 -14.29
N GLU A 176 1.48 -29.84 -13.25
CA GLU A 176 0.01 -29.95 -13.24
C GLU A 176 -0.60 -28.98 -12.24
N VAL A 177 -1.35 -28.01 -12.74
CA VAL A 177 -2.25 -27.19 -11.94
C VAL A 177 -3.60 -27.89 -11.88
N PHE A 178 -3.70 -28.98 -11.13
CA PHE A 178 -5.00 -29.60 -10.86
C PHE A 178 -5.68 -28.85 -9.71
N ASP A 179 -6.68 -28.07 -10.07
CA ASP A 179 -7.52 -27.31 -9.13
C ASP A 179 -8.58 -28.17 -8.41
N ILE A 180 -8.32 -29.48 -8.35
CA ILE A 180 -9.21 -30.44 -7.67
C ILE A 180 -9.30 -30.17 -6.16
N ALA A 181 -8.29 -29.55 -5.55
CA ALA A 181 -8.28 -29.32 -4.11
C ALA A 181 -9.30 -28.28 -3.62
N THR A 182 -9.63 -27.26 -4.42
CA THR A 182 -10.57 -26.21 -3.99
C THR A 182 -12.03 -26.65 -4.08
N SER A 183 -12.37 -27.57 -4.99
CA SER A 183 -13.73 -28.11 -5.11
C SER A 183 -14.06 -29.16 -4.03
N PHE A 184 -13.05 -29.70 -3.37
CA PHE A 184 -13.21 -30.80 -2.41
C PHE A 184 -12.73 -30.50 -0.98
N ASP A 185 -12.34 -29.27 -0.67
CA ASP A 185 -11.87 -28.85 0.68
C ASP A 185 -12.90 -29.12 1.80
N GLN A 186 -14.17 -29.32 1.44
CA GLN A 186 -15.25 -29.69 2.39
C GLN A 186 -15.42 -31.19 2.60
N LEU A 187 -14.74 -32.03 1.84
CA LEU A 187 -15.02 -33.48 1.78
C LEU A 187 -13.89 -34.36 2.35
N ASN A 188 -12.99 -33.84 3.17
CA ASN A 188 -11.91 -34.66 3.80
C ASN A 188 -11.13 -35.57 2.84
N PHE A 189 -10.90 -35.14 1.61
CA PHE A 189 -10.08 -35.91 0.67
C PHE A 189 -8.60 -35.75 1.00
N ILE A 190 -7.88 -36.87 0.91
CA ILE A 190 -6.42 -36.85 0.99
C ILE A 190 -5.82 -36.57 -0.40
N SER A 191 -4.66 -35.93 -0.45
CA SER A 191 -3.94 -35.69 -1.72
C SER A 191 -3.55 -37.02 -2.36
N LYS A 192 -3.43 -37.04 -3.71
CA LYS A 192 -2.95 -38.21 -4.45
C LYS A 192 -1.64 -38.80 -3.88
N ASP A 193 -0.73 -37.92 -3.43
CA ASP A 193 0.55 -38.35 -2.91
C ASP A 193 0.44 -39.01 -1.55
N LEU A 194 -0.37 -38.41 -0.68
CA LEU A 194 -0.68 -39.00 0.61
C LEU A 194 -1.39 -40.34 0.42
N PHE A 195 -2.33 -40.42 -0.53
CA PHE A 195 -3.01 -41.65 -0.86
C PHE A 195 -2.02 -42.74 -1.35
N ILE A 196 -1.09 -42.40 -2.26
CA ILE A 196 -0.08 -43.36 -2.75
C ILE A 196 0.83 -43.80 -1.61
N HIS A 197 1.28 -42.85 -0.76
CA HIS A 197 2.11 -43.15 0.39
C HIS A 197 1.38 -44.10 1.36
N ASP A 198 0.14 -43.81 1.68
CA ASP A 198 -0.66 -44.64 2.60
C ASP A 198 -0.95 -46.03 1.99
N LEU A 199 -1.19 -46.09 0.66
CA LEU A 199 -1.36 -47.34 -0.06
C LEU A 199 -0.08 -48.19 -0.04
N ASP A 200 1.08 -47.61 -0.28
CA ASP A 200 2.38 -48.30 -0.19
C ASP A 200 2.63 -48.80 1.23
N TRP A 201 2.31 -48.00 2.24
CA TRP A 201 2.40 -48.43 3.63
C TRP A 201 1.47 -49.59 3.95
N LEU A 202 0.23 -49.55 3.47
CA LEU A 202 -0.74 -50.67 3.61
C LEU A 202 -0.26 -51.92 2.90
N LEU A 203 0.29 -51.83 1.69
CA LEU A 203 0.84 -52.93 0.95
C LEU A 203 2.04 -53.57 1.67
N ILE A 204 2.94 -52.78 2.21
CA ILE A 204 4.07 -53.25 3.00
C ILE A 204 3.55 -53.95 4.27
N SER A 205 2.58 -53.34 4.95
CA SER A 205 2.03 -53.82 6.19
C SER A 205 1.29 -55.15 5.99
N SER A 206 0.49 -55.31 4.92
CA SER A 206 -0.20 -56.57 4.62
C SER A 206 0.75 -57.71 4.26
N ARG A 207 1.90 -57.40 3.63
CA ARG A 207 2.95 -58.42 3.39
C ARG A 207 3.61 -58.89 4.68
N ARG A 208 3.78 -58.00 5.66
CA ARG A 208 4.44 -58.28 6.92
C ARG A 208 3.51 -58.92 7.95
N TYR A 209 2.21 -58.60 7.87
CA TYR A 209 1.18 -59.06 8.77
C TYR A 209 0.00 -59.62 7.96
N PRO A 210 -0.06 -60.97 7.75
CA PRO A 210 -1.08 -61.60 6.90
C PRO A 210 -2.53 -61.40 7.35
N ASP A 211 -2.73 -61.04 8.61
CA ASP A 211 -4.06 -60.76 9.18
C ASP A 211 -4.60 -59.38 8.79
N ILE A 212 -3.76 -58.50 8.24
CA ILE A 212 -4.16 -57.18 7.74
C ILE A 212 -4.65 -57.33 6.30
N THR A 213 -5.96 -57.22 6.12
CA THR A 213 -6.60 -57.19 4.81
C THR A 213 -7.20 -55.82 4.54
N PHE A 214 -7.11 -55.31 3.31
CA PHE A 214 -7.75 -54.09 2.87
C PHE A 214 -8.31 -54.25 1.46
N SER A 215 -9.27 -53.38 1.11
CA SER A 215 -9.86 -53.34 -0.23
C SER A 215 -9.81 -51.90 -0.74
N LEU A 216 -9.51 -51.75 -2.02
CA LEU A 216 -9.52 -50.46 -2.72
C LEU A 216 -10.73 -50.38 -3.63
N PHE A 217 -11.55 -49.34 -3.46
CA PHE A 217 -12.72 -49.08 -4.30
C PHE A 217 -12.45 -47.83 -5.16
N GLY A 218 -12.65 -47.94 -6.47
CA GLY A 218 -12.66 -46.81 -7.40
C GLY A 218 -14.11 -46.40 -7.70
N ILE A 219 -14.38 -45.08 -7.55
CA ILE A 219 -15.68 -44.51 -7.94
C ILE A 219 -15.43 -43.65 -9.18
N TYR A 220 -16.15 -43.99 -10.26
CA TYR A 220 -16.12 -43.24 -11.51
C TYR A 220 -17.45 -42.54 -11.72
N PHE A 221 -17.41 -41.24 -11.91
CA PHE A 221 -18.58 -40.46 -12.27
C PHE A 221 -18.74 -40.47 -13.79
N ILE A 222 -19.89 -41.02 -14.26
CA ILE A 222 -20.25 -41.03 -15.67
C ILE A 222 -21.19 -39.82 -15.89
N ASN A 223 -20.88 -38.94 -16.87
CA ASN A 223 -21.65 -37.74 -17.22
C ASN A 223 -21.50 -36.53 -16.26
N LEU A 224 -20.30 -36.22 -15.84
CA LEU A 224 -19.99 -34.83 -15.44
C LEU A 224 -19.96 -34.00 -16.74
N THR A 225 -21.05 -33.30 -17.05
CA THR A 225 -21.03 -32.23 -18.06
C THR A 225 -20.28 -31.02 -17.45
N GLU A 226 -19.30 -30.51 -18.20
CA GLU A 226 -18.57 -29.29 -17.91
C GLU A 226 -19.48 -28.09 -17.65
#